data_17b61b1ea61c5ec91ef8703c32e556ef
#
_entry.id   17b61b1ea61c5ec91ef8703c32e556ef
#
_cell.length_a   1.000
_cell.length_b   1.000
_cell.length_c   1.000
_cell.angle_alpha   90.00
_cell.angle_beta   90.00
_cell.angle_gamma   90.00
#
_symmetry.space_group_name_H-M   'P 1'
#
loop_
_entity.id
_entity.type
_entity.pdbx_description
1 polymer ?
#
loop_
_entity_poly.entity_id
_entity_poly.type
_entity_poly.pdbx_seq_one_letter_code
_entity_poly.pdbx_strand_id
1 'polypeptide(L)'
;VLVGFGLSGFTALGYEIVWTRLLQMTLLSATVQTLSTIVITFLVGIALGSAIGARWVDRSRDRVYVFGLVELLLGFFGLLSVAAVASLPKLMAAFPRPIWEAHIAMLFIAAAMVILIPTLLMGFLFPLVGKMWVRQFKTVGTEIGDIYAINTVGAIFGAFAAGFILIPNLGAQASVEFFALINIAVGALLVWRSSAAVRSKCLTFGALAIPLVMLKVTIPHQLIETMFARVDSNSRMIHFDEDAAGTVSVHSFGRGDYRILKVNGGGEVPTDFSSLQTFRLLGTLPMVVHPDPKEALVIAFGGGITLATVEAYGPKRIDCVEVVPAVVDAGVYFADHNNRVYERFGQG
;
A
#
# COMPACT_ATOMS: atom_id res chain seq x y z
N VAL A 1 15.63 19.07 15.16
CA VAL A 1 16.21 17.88 14.55
C VAL A 1 15.40 16.65 14.94
N LEU A 2 15.30 16.29 16.25
CA LEU A 2 14.58 15.08 16.68
C LEU A 2 13.13 15.03 16.23
N VAL A 3 12.36 16.12 16.39
CA VAL A 3 10.96 16.18 15.91
C VAL A 3 10.89 15.92 14.40
N GLY A 4 11.77 16.55 13.61
CA GLY A 4 11.83 16.30 12.17
C GLY A 4 12.14 14.83 11.85
N PHE A 5 13.02 14.19 12.62
CA PHE A 5 13.36 12.80 12.42
C PHE A 5 12.25 11.83 12.91
N GLY A 6 11.50 12.21 13.95
CA GLY A 6 10.29 11.50 14.35
C GLY A 6 9.21 11.54 13.26
N LEU A 7 9.02 12.71 12.62
CA LEU A 7 8.12 12.87 11.48
C LEU A 7 8.62 12.07 10.25
N SER A 8 9.94 12.02 10.04
CA SER A 8 10.53 11.16 9.01
C SER A 8 10.24 9.67 9.27
N GLY A 9 10.36 9.22 10.53
CA GLY A 9 9.93 7.87 10.92
C GLY A 9 8.44 7.61 10.69
N PHE A 10 7.59 8.58 11.02
CA PHE A 10 6.16 8.54 10.77
C PHE A 10 5.85 8.35 9.27
N THR A 11 6.48 9.14 8.40
CA THR A 11 6.25 9.00 6.96
C THR A 11 6.86 7.73 6.40
N ALA A 12 8.02 7.27 6.91
CA ALA A 12 8.71 6.10 6.41
C ALA A 12 7.87 4.82 6.54
N LEU A 13 7.38 4.51 7.73
CA LEU A 13 6.50 3.35 7.95
C LEU A 13 5.11 3.56 7.36
N GLY A 14 4.62 4.79 7.33
CA GLY A 14 3.40 5.13 6.61
C GLY A 14 3.49 4.76 5.12
N TYR A 15 4.56 5.17 4.46
CA TYR A 15 4.82 4.79 3.07
C TYR A 15 4.96 3.28 2.88
N GLU A 16 5.66 2.59 3.78
CA GLU A 16 5.84 1.13 3.68
C GLU A 16 4.50 0.41 3.61
N ILE A 17 3.56 0.76 4.50
CA ILE A 17 2.20 0.19 4.51
C ILE A 17 1.48 0.46 3.19
N VAL A 18 1.50 1.72 2.72
CA VAL A 18 0.79 2.10 1.50
C VAL A 18 1.42 1.47 0.26
N TRP A 19 2.76 1.50 0.13
CA TRP A 19 3.45 0.87 -1.00
C TRP A 19 3.26 -0.64 -1.03
N THR A 20 3.26 -1.30 0.13
CA THR A 20 2.98 -2.73 0.23
C THR A 20 1.61 -3.04 -0.37
N ARG A 21 0.57 -2.28 0.03
CA ARG A 21 -0.77 -2.44 -0.54
C ARG A 21 -0.80 -2.19 -2.04
N LEU A 22 -0.27 -1.06 -2.51
CA LEU A 22 -0.25 -0.71 -3.93
C LEU A 22 0.49 -1.73 -4.80
N LEU A 23 1.63 -2.23 -4.32
CA LEU A 23 2.41 -3.24 -5.04
C LEU A 23 1.71 -4.60 -5.06
N GLN A 24 1.11 -5.04 -3.95
CA GLN A 24 0.32 -6.27 -3.92
C GLN A 24 -0.83 -6.24 -4.91
N MET A 25 -1.60 -5.15 -4.92
CA MET A 25 -2.71 -4.94 -5.86
C MET A 25 -2.24 -4.94 -7.31
N THR A 26 -1.14 -4.23 -7.60
CA THR A 26 -0.65 -4.03 -8.98
C THR A 26 0.00 -5.28 -9.55
N LEU A 27 0.70 -6.05 -8.70
CA LEU A 27 1.34 -7.30 -9.09
C LEU A 27 0.35 -8.47 -9.13
N LEU A 28 -0.94 -8.20 -8.85
CA LEU A 28 -2.04 -9.17 -8.82
C LEU A 28 -1.72 -10.41 -7.98
N SER A 29 -0.98 -10.22 -6.90
CA SER A 29 -0.41 -11.31 -6.12
C SER A 29 -0.18 -10.89 -4.68
N ALA A 30 -1.13 -11.21 -3.81
CA ALA A 30 -0.97 -11.12 -2.35
C ALA A 30 -0.18 -12.31 -1.78
N THR A 31 0.83 -12.79 -2.51
CA THR A 31 1.63 -13.94 -2.10
C THR A 31 2.75 -13.57 -1.14
N VAL A 32 3.25 -14.57 -0.40
CA VAL A 32 4.42 -14.44 0.48
C VAL A 32 5.63 -13.94 -0.29
N GLN A 33 5.81 -14.37 -1.56
CA GLN A 33 6.92 -13.94 -2.41
C GLN A 33 6.87 -12.44 -2.70
N THR A 34 5.70 -11.91 -3.02
CA THR A 34 5.52 -10.46 -3.26
C THR A 34 5.84 -9.66 -2.01
N LEU A 35 5.28 -10.05 -0.86
CA LEU A 35 5.56 -9.39 0.42
C LEU A 35 7.05 -9.45 0.77
N SER A 36 7.68 -10.64 0.67
CA SER A 36 9.10 -10.80 0.95
C SER A 36 9.97 -9.94 0.04
N THR A 37 9.63 -9.84 -1.25
CA THR A 37 10.37 -9.01 -2.21
C THR A 37 10.30 -7.53 -1.85
N ILE A 38 9.12 -7.04 -1.45
CA ILE A 38 8.92 -5.65 -1.01
C ILE A 38 9.78 -5.37 0.22
N VAL A 39 9.68 -6.21 1.25
CA VAL A 39 10.43 -6.06 2.51
C VAL A 39 11.95 -6.13 2.26
N ILE A 40 12.43 -7.09 1.48
CA ILE A 40 13.85 -7.20 1.13
C ILE A 40 14.33 -5.94 0.41
N THR A 41 13.58 -5.46 -0.59
CA THR A 41 13.94 -4.25 -1.35
C THR A 41 13.99 -3.01 -0.43
N PHE A 42 13.03 -2.89 0.49
CA PHE A 42 12.97 -1.83 1.49
C PHE A 42 14.22 -1.85 2.40
N LEU A 43 14.54 -3.02 2.97
CA LEU A 43 15.70 -3.19 3.85
C LEU A 43 17.02 -2.96 3.13
N VAL A 44 17.16 -3.45 1.90
CA VAL A 44 18.35 -3.22 1.06
C VAL A 44 18.52 -1.72 0.79
N GLY A 45 17.44 -1.02 0.45
CA GLY A 45 17.45 0.42 0.27
C GLY A 45 17.95 1.15 1.52
N ILE A 46 17.38 0.87 2.69
CA ILE A 46 17.81 1.46 3.97
C ILE A 46 19.28 1.15 4.27
N ALA A 47 19.71 -0.09 4.10
CA ALA A 47 21.10 -0.50 4.39
C ALA A 47 22.09 0.22 3.48
N LEU A 48 21.84 0.26 2.17
CA LEU A 48 22.68 0.97 1.20
C LEU A 48 22.67 2.48 1.45
N GLY A 49 21.50 3.06 1.71
CA GLY A 49 21.33 4.47 2.03
C GLY A 49 22.12 4.86 3.29
N SER A 50 22.05 4.04 4.34
CA SER A 50 22.82 4.24 5.58
C SER A 50 24.33 4.14 5.33
N ALA A 51 24.79 3.16 4.53
CA ALA A 51 26.20 3.03 4.17
C ALA A 51 26.72 4.22 3.36
N ILE A 52 25.91 4.76 2.44
CA ILE A 52 26.24 5.97 1.68
C ILE A 52 26.26 7.18 2.62
N GLY A 53 25.25 7.33 3.47
CA GLY A 53 25.13 8.43 4.42
C GLY A 53 26.30 8.47 5.39
N ALA A 54 26.73 7.33 5.94
CA ALA A 54 27.87 7.24 6.84
C ALA A 54 29.17 7.73 6.21
N ARG A 55 29.37 7.53 4.90
CA ARG A 55 30.56 8.02 4.17
C ARG A 55 30.48 9.49 3.78
N TRP A 56 29.27 10.02 3.61
CA TRP A 56 29.05 11.36 3.06
C TRP A 56 28.86 12.42 4.13
N VAL A 57 28.34 12.06 5.31
CA VAL A 57 27.93 12.97 6.36
C VAL A 57 29.08 13.86 6.89
N ASP A 58 30.31 13.34 6.86
CA ASP A 58 31.51 14.09 7.31
C ASP A 58 31.94 15.17 6.31
N ARG A 59 31.53 15.08 5.05
CA ARG A 59 31.83 16.07 4.00
C ARG A 59 30.89 17.27 4.02
N SER A 60 29.74 17.14 4.66
CA SER A 60 28.73 18.17 4.68
C SER A 60 29.02 19.23 5.74
N ARG A 61 29.11 20.50 5.31
CA ARG A 61 29.28 21.66 6.20
C ARG A 61 27.98 22.07 6.89
N ASP A 62 26.85 21.98 6.20
CA ASP A 62 25.52 22.29 6.73
C ASP A 62 24.63 21.05 6.69
N ARG A 63 24.64 20.28 7.79
CA ARG A 63 23.86 19.05 7.92
C ARG A 63 22.37 19.29 7.99
N VAL A 64 21.94 20.47 8.52
CA VAL A 64 20.52 20.84 8.57
C VAL A 64 19.98 21.04 7.16
N TYR A 65 20.77 21.70 6.30
CA TYR A 65 20.41 21.88 4.90
C TYR A 65 20.29 20.53 4.17
N VAL A 66 21.26 19.61 4.38
CA VAL A 66 21.23 18.28 3.77
C VAL A 66 20.03 17.47 4.26
N PHE A 67 19.71 17.52 5.55
CA PHE A 67 18.52 16.87 6.09
C PHE A 67 17.26 17.39 5.38
N GLY A 68 17.09 18.71 5.31
CA GLY A 68 15.96 19.32 4.60
C GLY A 68 15.90 18.96 3.12
N LEU A 69 17.04 18.89 2.44
CA LEU A 69 17.11 18.47 1.04
C LEU A 69 16.65 17.01 0.86
N VAL A 70 17.10 16.10 1.73
CA VAL A 70 16.69 14.69 1.68
C VAL A 70 15.19 14.54 1.93
N GLU A 71 14.62 15.29 2.89
CA GLU A 71 13.17 15.28 3.12
C GLU A 71 12.38 15.81 1.92
N LEU A 72 12.84 16.89 1.26
CA LEU A 72 12.22 17.38 0.04
C LEU A 72 12.27 16.35 -1.10
N LEU A 73 13.40 15.64 -1.24
CA LEU A 73 13.55 14.56 -2.22
C LEU A 73 12.65 13.36 -1.87
N LEU A 74 12.52 13.01 -0.58
CA LEU A 74 11.58 11.98 -0.13
C LEU A 74 10.14 12.31 -0.52
N GLY A 75 9.70 13.55 -0.29
CA GLY A 75 8.38 14.00 -0.73
C GLY A 75 8.20 13.92 -2.24
N PHE A 76 9.21 14.36 -3.01
CA PHE A 76 9.18 14.27 -4.47
C PHE A 76 9.11 12.82 -4.98
N PHE A 77 10.00 11.94 -4.50
CA PHE A 77 9.99 10.53 -4.91
C PHE A 77 8.80 9.75 -4.35
N GLY A 78 8.25 10.18 -3.20
CA GLY A 78 6.98 9.69 -2.69
C GLY A 78 5.85 9.93 -3.70
N LEU A 79 5.69 11.16 -4.20
CA LEU A 79 4.72 11.47 -5.25
C LEU A 79 5.02 10.74 -6.56
N LEU A 80 6.30 10.66 -6.97
CA LEU A 80 6.70 9.96 -8.19
C LEU A 80 6.38 8.45 -8.11
N SER A 81 6.39 7.86 -6.91
CA SER A 81 6.05 6.45 -6.71
C SER A 81 4.63 6.11 -7.17
N VAL A 82 3.69 7.05 -7.08
CA VAL A 82 2.31 6.87 -7.59
C VAL A 82 2.32 6.66 -9.10
N ALA A 83 3.07 7.49 -9.84
CA ALA A 83 3.22 7.34 -11.28
C ALA A 83 3.99 6.05 -11.65
N ALA A 84 4.99 5.68 -10.84
CA ALA A 84 5.73 4.44 -10.99
C ALA A 84 4.79 3.22 -10.85
N VAL A 85 3.98 3.16 -9.79
CA VAL A 85 2.96 2.10 -9.60
C VAL A 85 2.02 2.03 -10.80
N ALA A 86 1.49 3.16 -11.26
CA ALA A 86 0.57 3.20 -12.40
C ALA A 86 1.21 2.73 -13.73
N SER A 87 2.54 2.74 -13.83
CA SER A 87 3.26 2.24 -15.01
C SER A 87 3.54 0.72 -14.98
N LEU A 88 3.45 0.09 -13.79
CA LEU A 88 3.78 -1.34 -13.61
C LEU A 88 2.99 -2.29 -14.52
N PRO A 89 1.66 -2.16 -14.72
CA PRO A 89 0.93 -3.07 -15.59
C PRO A 89 1.46 -3.07 -17.03
N LYS A 90 1.87 -1.91 -17.55
CA LYS A 90 2.47 -1.80 -18.88
C LYS A 90 3.84 -2.47 -18.93
N LEU A 91 4.64 -2.30 -17.89
CA LEU A 91 5.94 -2.95 -17.75
C LEU A 91 5.77 -4.47 -17.71
N MET A 92 4.85 -4.97 -16.89
CA MET A 92 4.58 -6.41 -16.76
C MET A 92 4.07 -7.03 -18.09
N ALA A 93 3.22 -6.31 -18.84
CA ALA A 93 2.73 -6.76 -20.13
C ALA A 93 3.82 -6.85 -21.21
N ALA A 94 4.91 -6.10 -21.07
CA ALA A 94 6.05 -6.13 -21.98
C ALA A 94 6.98 -7.35 -21.78
N PHE A 95 6.87 -8.04 -20.64
CA PHE A 95 7.63 -9.26 -20.38
C PHE A 95 6.84 -10.49 -20.85
N PRO A 96 7.47 -11.44 -21.59
CA PRO A 96 6.83 -12.70 -21.94
C PRO A 96 6.50 -13.47 -20.66
N ARG A 97 5.48 -14.37 -20.72
CA ARG A 97 5.09 -15.21 -19.57
C ARG A 97 6.33 -15.85 -18.97
N PRO A 98 6.72 -15.51 -17.75
CA PRO A 98 8.05 -15.81 -17.24
C PRO A 98 8.11 -17.24 -16.73
N ILE A 99 9.25 -17.87 -16.94
CA ILE A 99 9.73 -18.95 -16.07
C ILE A 99 9.85 -18.39 -14.65
N TRP A 100 9.85 -19.26 -13.65
CA TRP A 100 9.82 -18.88 -12.22
C TRP A 100 10.87 -17.81 -11.84
N GLU A 101 12.12 -18.00 -12.29
CA GLU A 101 13.24 -17.09 -12.00
C GLU A 101 13.01 -15.69 -12.58
N ALA A 102 12.48 -15.62 -13.80
CA ALA A 102 12.15 -14.35 -14.44
C ALA A 102 10.97 -13.64 -13.74
N HIS A 103 10.01 -14.41 -13.21
CA HIS A 103 8.93 -13.85 -12.40
C HIS A 103 9.44 -13.19 -11.13
N ILE A 104 10.31 -13.87 -10.37
CA ILE A 104 10.93 -13.32 -9.16
C ILE A 104 11.76 -12.07 -9.48
N ALA A 105 12.58 -12.12 -10.54
CA ALA A 105 13.35 -10.95 -10.97
C ALA A 105 12.45 -9.76 -11.33
N MET A 106 11.32 -10.00 -11.99
CA MET A 106 10.32 -8.97 -12.32
C MET A 106 9.72 -8.35 -11.06
N LEU A 107 9.40 -9.15 -10.02
CA LEU A 107 8.92 -8.62 -8.74
C LEU A 107 9.94 -7.67 -8.10
N PHE A 108 11.23 -8.05 -8.09
CA PHE A 108 12.31 -7.19 -7.57
C PHE A 108 12.47 -5.90 -8.39
N ILE A 109 12.41 -5.97 -9.72
CA ILE A 109 12.48 -4.79 -10.58
C ILE A 109 11.30 -3.86 -10.32
N ALA A 110 10.08 -4.40 -10.23
CA ALA A 110 8.87 -3.64 -9.94
C ALA A 110 8.95 -2.96 -8.57
N ALA A 111 9.32 -3.70 -7.52
CA ALA A 111 9.51 -3.13 -6.19
C ALA A 111 10.62 -2.06 -6.19
N ALA A 112 11.77 -2.33 -6.79
CA ALA A 112 12.89 -1.38 -6.84
C ALA A 112 12.51 -0.08 -7.57
N MET A 113 11.75 -0.16 -8.66
CA MET A 113 11.29 1.01 -9.41
C MET A 113 10.43 1.95 -8.55
N VAL A 114 9.64 1.40 -7.63
CA VAL A 114 8.73 2.18 -6.78
C VAL A 114 9.43 2.65 -5.49
N ILE A 115 10.13 1.77 -4.78
CA ILE A 115 10.53 2.02 -3.39
C ILE A 115 12.03 2.18 -3.16
N LEU A 116 12.92 1.77 -4.10
CA LEU A 116 14.36 1.74 -3.84
C LEU A 116 14.94 3.13 -3.57
N ILE A 117 14.61 4.13 -4.40
CA ILE A 117 15.16 5.49 -4.23
C ILE A 117 14.66 6.13 -2.93
N PRO A 118 13.34 6.14 -2.61
CA PRO A 118 12.86 6.63 -1.32
C PRO A 118 13.54 5.94 -0.13
N THR A 119 13.69 4.61 -0.16
CA THR A 119 14.28 3.87 0.97
C THR A 119 15.78 4.14 1.13
N LEU A 120 16.51 4.37 0.04
CA LEU A 120 17.89 4.87 0.09
C LEU A 120 17.97 6.22 0.80
N LEU A 121 17.06 7.14 0.51
CA LEU A 121 16.99 8.45 1.15
C LEU A 121 16.65 8.32 2.64
N MET A 122 15.69 7.47 3.01
CA MET A 122 15.35 7.18 4.41
C MET A 122 16.56 6.61 5.18
N GLY A 123 17.25 5.65 4.58
CA GLY A 123 18.46 5.07 5.17
C GLY A 123 19.58 6.10 5.37
N PHE A 124 19.73 7.05 4.46
CA PHE A 124 20.73 8.11 4.54
C PHE A 124 20.52 9.04 5.74
N LEU A 125 19.28 9.24 6.17
CA LEU A 125 18.95 10.16 7.27
C LEU A 125 19.49 9.70 8.63
N PHE A 126 19.54 8.39 8.89
CA PHE A 126 19.95 7.91 10.21
C PHE A 126 21.39 8.33 10.60
N PRO A 127 22.44 8.06 9.81
CA PRO A 127 23.78 8.52 10.14
C PRO A 127 23.90 10.05 10.12
N LEU A 128 23.13 10.74 9.27
CA LEU A 128 23.12 12.19 9.22
C LEU A 128 22.59 12.80 10.55
N VAL A 129 21.46 12.31 11.04
CA VAL A 129 20.86 12.77 12.31
C VAL A 129 21.74 12.37 13.49
N GLY A 130 22.33 11.16 13.45
CA GLY A 130 23.31 10.71 14.44
C GLY A 130 24.45 11.70 14.62
N LYS A 131 25.05 12.15 13.52
CA LYS A 131 26.14 13.16 13.57
C LYS A 131 25.67 14.57 13.96
N MET A 132 24.39 14.88 13.86
CA MET A 132 23.84 16.18 14.29
C MET A 132 23.52 16.19 15.78
N TRP A 133 23.13 15.05 16.35
CA TRP A 133 22.63 14.94 17.72
C TRP A 133 23.69 14.50 18.70
N VAL A 134 24.56 13.53 18.34
CA VAL A 134 25.64 13.01 19.18
C VAL A 134 26.70 14.10 19.39
N ARG A 135 26.86 14.51 20.66
CA ARG A 135 27.77 15.61 21.04
C ARG A 135 29.03 15.12 21.74
N GLN A 136 28.92 14.08 22.55
CA GLN A 136 30.01 13.59 23.37
C GLN A 136 30.13 12.07 23.29
N PHE A 137 31.36 11.57 23.28
CA PHE A 137 31.62 10.13 23.24
C PHE A 137 31.08 9.38 24.48
N LYS A 138 31.05 10.06 25.64
CA LYS A 138 30.53 9.48 26.90
C LYS A 138 29.01 9.25 26.90
N THR A 139 28.26 10.04 26.15
CA THR A 139 26.78 10.02 26.11
C THR A 139 26.24 9.40 24.82
N VAL A 140 27.13 8.89 23.95
CA VAL A 140 26.77 8.39 22.61
C VAL A 140 25.67 7.33 22.66
N GLY A 141 25.71 6.44 23.65
CA GLY A 141 24.67 5.37 23.78
C GLY A 141 23.27 5.93 24.05
N THR A 142 23.16 6.89 24.99
CA THR A 142 21.89 7.52 25.33
C THR A 142 21.39 8.39 24.17
N GLU A 143 22.26 9.20 23.58
CA GLU A 143 21.90 10.11 22.47
C GLU A 143 21.46 9.33 21.20
N ILE A 144 22.08 8.17 20.91
CA ILE A 144 21.61 7.26 19.85
C ILE A 144 20.29 6.59 20.26
N GLY A 145 20.13 6.24 21.54
CA GLY A 145 18.87 5.72 22.07
C GLY A 145 17.70 6.70 21.87
N ASP A 146 17.92 7.98 22.13
CA ASP A 146 16.91 9.03 21.91
C ASP A 146 16.51 9.14 20.43
N ILE A 147 17.47 9.06 19.51
CA ILE A 147 17.23 9.09 18.07
C ILE A 147 16.38 7.89 17.65
N TYR A 148 16.74 6.69 18.12
CA TYR A 148 15.98 5.48 17.83
C TYR A 148 14.56 5.54 18.40
N ALA A 149 14.43 5.96 19.66
CA ALA A 149 13.15 6.02 20.34
C ALA A 149 12.18 6.97 19.61
N ILE A 150 12.60 8.18 19.28
CA ILE A 150 11.72 9.15 18.61
C ILE A 150 11.34 8.70 17.20
N ASN A 151 12.28 8.11 16.46
CA ASN A 151 11.99 7.58 15.13
C ASN A 151 11.03 6.38 15.20
N THR A 152 11.24 5.47 16.15
CA THR A 152 10.37 4.29 16.35
C THR A 152 8.95 4.70 16.77
N VAL A 153 8.82 5.67 17.69
CA VAL A 153 7.51 6.22 18.07
C VAL A 153 6.82 6.84 16.86
N GLY A 154 7.52 7.65 16.09
CA GLY A 154 7.00 8.19 14.83
C GLY A 154 6.54 7.08 13.88
N ALA A 155 7.37 6.06 13.67
CA ALA A 155 7.10 4.93 12.80
C ALA A 155 5.84 4.13 13.21
N ILE A 156 5.66 3.86 14.51
CA ILE A 156 4.46 3.18 15.04
C ILE A 156 3.20 3.99 14.70
N PHE A 157 3.22 5.29 15.00
CA PHE A 157 2.07 6.15 14.69
C PHE A 157 1.84 6.29 13.17
N GLY A 158 2.90 6.30 12.36
CA GLY A 158 2.81 6.34 10.90
C GLY A 158 2.16 5.10 10.32
N ALA A 159 2.59 3.91 10.76
CA ALA A 159 2.00 2.65 10.33
C ALA A 159 0.52 2.55 10.75
N PHE A 160 0.21 2.92 12.00
CA PHE A 160 -1.17 2.96 12.50
C PHE A 160 -2.04 3.93 11.70
N ALA A 161 -1.57 5.16 11.51
CA ALA A 161 -2.30 6.17 10.74
C ALA A 161 -2.53 5.72 9.29
N ALA A 162 -1.52 5.14 8.63
CA ALA A 162 -1.65 4.65 7.27
C ALA A 162 -2.71 3.56 7.16
N GLY A 163 -2.61 2.50 7.97
CA GLY A 163 -3.46 1.32 7.86
C GLY A 163 -4.90 1.54 8.32
N PHE A 164 -5.10 2.28 9.42
CA PHE A 164 -6.41 2.36 10.07
C PHE A 164 -7.15 3.70 9.85
N ILE A 165 -6.45 4.75 9.42
CA ILE A 165 -7.06 6.07 9.27
C ILE A 165 -6.99 6.56 7.83
N LEU A 166 -5.77 6.64 7.26
CA LEU A 166 -5.58 7.32 5.97
C LEU A 166 -6.12 6.50 4.80
N ILE A 167 -5.72 5.24 4.69
CA ILE A 167 -6.19 4.38 3.60
C ILE A 167 -7.72 4.23 3.61
N PRO A 168 -8.39 3.90 4.75
CA PRO A 168 -9.84 3.76 4.75
C PRO A 168 -10.62 5.04 4.44
N ASN A 169 -10.07 6.21 4.77
CA ASN A 169 -10.79 7.47 4.61
C ASN A 169 -10.39 8.27 3.36
N LEU A 170 -9.15 8.13 2.89
CA LEU A 170 -8.61 8.91 1.78
C LEU A 170 -8.23 8.06 0.58
N GLY A 171 -8.09 6.74 0.78
CA GLY A 171 -7.52 5.82 -0.20
C GLY A 171 -5.98 5.80 -0.22
N ALA A 172 -5.42 4.79 -0.86
CA ALA A 172 -3.97 4.57 -0.87
C ALA A 172 -3.21 5.71 -1.58
N GLN A 173 -3.72 6.22 -2.70
CA GLN A 173 -3.06 7.30 -3.44
C GLN A 173 -2.96 8.58 -2.59
N ALA A 174 -4.07 9.05 -2.03
CA ALA A 174 -4.06 10.28 -1.23
C ALA A 174 -3.25 10.11 0.07
N SER A 175 -3.12 8.89 0.59
CA SER A 175 -2.25 8.57 1.73
C SER A 175 -0.78 8.79 1.38
N VAL A 176 -0.31 8.37 0.19
CA VAL A 176 1.04 8.70 -0.31
C VAL A 176 1.23 10.20 -0.43
N GLU A 177 0.25 10.91 -0.99
CA GLU A 177 0.30 12.37 -1.15
C GLU A 177 0.38 13.09 0.20
N PHE A 178 -0.35 12.61 1.20
CA PHE A 178 -0.31 13.13 2.57
C PHE A 178 1.08 13.00 3.20
N PHE A 179 1.70 11.81 3.12
CA PHE A 179 3.06 11.62 3.62
C PHE A 179 4.08 12.46 2.85
N ALA A 180 3.93 12.58 1.53
CA ALA A 180 4.78 13.44 0.72
C ALA A 180 4.69 14.92 1.14
N LEU A 181 3.50 15.41 1.45
CA LEU A 181 3.30 16.76 1.94
C LEU A 181 4.01 17.00 3.28
N ILE A 182 3.98 16.03 4.20
CA ILE A 182 4.72 16.12 5.47
C ILE A 182 6.23 16.23 5.20
N ASN A 183 6.80 15.34 4.36
CA ASN A 183 8.22 15.40 4.03
C ASN A 183 8.60 16.74 3.35
N ILE A 184 7.78 17.23 2.43
CA ILE A 184 8.00 18.54 1.79
C ILE A 184 7.96 19.67 2.82
N ALA A 185 6.99 19.67 3.74
CA ALA A 185 6.86 20.69 4.77
C ALA A 185 8.05 20.67 5.74
N VAL A 186 8.45 19.49 6.23
CA VAL A 186 9.62 19.31 7.09
C VAL A 186 10.88 19.73 6.36
N GLY A 187 11.07 19.28 5.13
CA GLY A 187 12.22 19.62 4.31
C GLY A 187 12.32 21.11 4.03
N ALA A 188 11.22 21.75 3.65
CA ALA A 188 11.17 23.18 3.41
C ALA A 188 11.51 23.99 4.68
N LEU A 189 10.98 23.61 5.83
CA LEU A 189 11.28 24.25 7.11
C LEU A 189 12.76 24.12 7.46
N LEU A 190 13.35 22.93 7.29
CA LEU A 190 14.76 22.68 7.58
C LEU A 190 15.69 23.47 6.64
N VAL A 191 15.40 23.46 5.32
CA VAL A 191 16.16 24.26 4.34
C VAL A 191 16.05 25.74 4.66
N TRP A 192 14.87 26.23 4.99
CA TRP A 192 14.68 27.64 5.39
C TRP A 192 15.51 28.01 6.61
N ARG A 193 15.53 27.17 7.64
CA ARG A 193 16.26 27.39 8.90
C ARG A 193 17.76 27.08 8.85
N SER A 194 18.24 26.48 7.77
CA SER A 194 19.67 26.14 7.59
C SER A 194 20.53 27.38 7.48
N SER A 195 21.84 27.24 7.71
CA SER A 195 22.83 28.28 7.49
C SER A 195 23.33 28.41 6.04
N ALA A 196 22.72 27.65 5.12
CA ALA A 196 23.08 27.67 3.71
C ALA A 196 22.84 29.07 3.08
N ALA A 197 23.67 29.40 2.07
CA ALA A 197 23.54 30.65 1.35
C ALA A 197 22.14 30.79 0.71
N VAL A 198 21.59 32.01 0.69
CA VAL A 198 20.27 32.31 0.10
C VAL A 198 20.15 31.76 -1.33
N ARG A 199 21.23 31.93 -2.14
CA ARG A 199 21.27 31.37 -3.50
C ARG A 199 21.02 29.86 -3.54
N SER A 200 21.63 29.10 -2.61
CA SER A 200 21.42 27.64 -2.54
C SER A 200 19.99 27.30 -2.18
N LYS A 201 19.38 28.02 -1.22
CA LYS A 201 17.97 27.85 -0.84
C LYS A 201 17.03 28.12 -2.02
N CYS A 202 17.22 29.25 -2.71
CA CYS A 202 16.42 29.61 -3.87
C CYS A 202 16.56 28.59 -5.00
N LEU A 203 17.77 28.09 -5.24
CA LEU A 203 18.00 27.03 -6.23
C LEU A 203 17.29 25.73 -5.85
N THR A 204 17.36 25.32 -4.57
CA THR A 204 16.65 24.11 -4.10
C THR A 204 15.14 24.22 -4.30
N PHE A 205 14.55 25.32 -3.83
CA PHE A 205 13.11 25.54 -3.98
C PHE A 205 12.69 25.67 -5.45
N GLY A 206 13.44 26.40 -6.26
CA GLY A 206 13.17 26.53 -7.69
C GLY A 206 13.31 25.20 -8.46
N ALA A 207 14.37 24.44 -8.18
CA ALA A 207 14.61 23.16 -8.83
C ALA A 207 13.57 22.07 -8.48
N LEU A 208 12.98 22.13 -7.29
CA LEU A 208 11.97 21.17 -6.86
C LEU A 208 10.54 21.63 -7.08
N ALA A 209 10.25 22.93 -7.01
CA ALA A 209 8.90 23.46 -7.19
C ALA A 209 8.32 23.12 -8.56
N ILE A 210 9.09 23.30 -9.62
CA ILE A 210 8.62 23.05 -11.01
C ILE A 210 8.28 21.55 -11.20
N PRO A 211 9.17 20.57 -10.92
CA PRO A 211 8.85 19.16 -11.04
C PRO A 211 7.69 18.72 -10.14
N LEU A 212 7.59 19.26 -8.91
CA LEU A 212 6.48 18.95 -7.99
C LEU A 212 5.14 19.41 -8.55
N VAL A 213 5.06 20.64 -9.06
CA VAL A 213 3.84 21.17 -9.68
C VAL A 213 3.51 20.38 -10.93
N MET A 214 4.48 20.11 -11.80
CA MET A 214 4.27 19.29 -12.99
C MET A 214 3.77 17.89 -12.66
N LEU A 215 4.36 17.25 -11.65
CA LEU A 215 3.96 15.92 -11.20
C LEU A 215 2.52 15.93 -10.68
N LYS A 216 2.16 16.93 -9.85
CA LYS A 216 0.81 17.05 -9.29
C LYS A 216 -0.25 17.34 -10.37
N VAL A 217 0.09 18.13 -11.39
CA VAL A 217 -0.81 18.41 -12.52
C VAL A 217 -0.97 17.18 -13.43
N THR A 218 0.09 16.38 -13.56
CA THR A 218 0.09 15.22 -14.47
C THR A 218 -0.54 13.98 -13.85
N ILE A 219 -0.49 13.83 -12.51
CA ILE A 219 -1.07 12.69 -11.78
C ILE A 219 -2.54 13.01 -11.43
N PRO A 220 -3.53 12.36 -12.05
CA PRO A 220 -4.93 12.51 -11.67
C PRO A 220 -5.17 12.03 -10.23
N HIS A 221 -6.15 12.60 -9.54
CA HIS A 221 -6.51 12.22 -8.17
C HIS A 221 -6.96 10.76 -8.01
N GLN A 222 -7.44 10.13 -9.08
CA GLN A 222 -7.91 8.75 -9.11
C GLN A 222 -7.07 7.90 -10.08
N LEU A 223 -5.74 8.17 -10.16
CA LEU A 223 -4.88 7.44 -11.10
C LEU A 223 -4.88 5.94 -10.79
N ILE A 224 -4.76 5.57 -9.52
CA ILE A 224 -4.73 4.17 -9.08
C ILE A 224 -6.07 3.48 -9.38
N GLU A 225 -7.19 4.09 -8.98
CA GLU A 225 -8.53 3.58 -9.29
C GLU A 225 -8.74 3.41 -10.80
N THR A 226 -8.39 4.44 -11.60
CA THR A 226 -8.53 4.37 -13.06
C THR A 226 -7.60 3.36 -13.70
N MET A 227 -6.45 3.09 -13.09
CA MET A 227 -5.55 2.02 -13.52
C MET A 227 -6.21 0.66 -13.34
N PHE A 228 -6.80 0.39 -12.17
CA PHE A 228 -7.52 -0.87 -11.91
C PHE A 228 -8.77 -1.01 -12.78
N ALA A 229 -9.47 0.08 -13.06
CA ALA A 229 -10.60 0.08 -13.97
C ALA A 229 -10.25 -0.35 -15.41
N ARG A 230 -8.97 -0.20 -15.81
CA ARG A 230 -8.48 -0.45 -17.17
C ARG A 230 -7.62 -1.71 -17.31
N VAL A 231 -7.55 -2.54 -16.29
CA VAL A 231 -6.70 -3.76 -16.29
C VAL A 231 -7.07 -4.73 -17.42
N ASP A 232 -8.34 -4.71 -17.85
CA ASP A 232 -8.80 -5.50 -18.98
C ASP A 232 -9.68 -4.62 -19.89
N SER A 233 -9.33 -4.55 -21.17
CA SER A 233 -10.06 -3.73 -22.16
C SER A 233 -11.53 -4.15 -22.33
N ASN A 234 -11.90 -5.34 -21.88
CA ASN A 234 -13.24 -5.92 -21.98
C ASN A 234 -13.98 -5.92 -20.63
N SER A 235 -13.38 -5.38 -19.57
CA SER A 235 -13.99 -5.29 -18.25
C SER A 235 -14.35 -3.85 -17.90
N ARG A 236 -15.43 -3.71 -17.13
CA ARG A 236 -15.82 -2.46 -16.49
C ARG A 236 -15.80 -2.66 -14.97
N MET A 237 -15.03 -1.87 -14.25
CA MET A 237 -15.09 -1.81 -12.80
C MET A 237 -16.41 -1.15 -12.40
N ILE A 238 -17.21 -1.85 -11.59
CA ILE A 238 -18.54 -1.42 -11.13
C ILE A 238 -18.57 -1.11 -9.64
N HIS A 239 -17.54 -1.50 -8.90
CA HIS A 239 -17.33 -1.20 -7.49
C HIS A 239 -15.85 -1.13 -7.16
N PHE A 240 -15.49 -0.19 -6.28
CA PHE A 240 -14.14 -0.06 -5.73
C PHE A 240 -14.24 0.53 -4.33
N ASP A 241 -13.64 -0.14 -3.36
CA ASP A 241 -13.59 0.30 -1.98
C ASP A 241 -12.26 -0.06 -1.33
N GLU A 242 -11.72 0.82 -0.48
CA GLU A 242 -10.46 0.65 0.23
C GLU A 242 -10.70 0.75 1.74
N ASP A 243 -10.56 -0.37 2.43
CA ASP A 243 -10.72 -0.43 3.86
C ASP A 243 -9.40 -0.87 4.56
N ALA A 244 -9.40 -0.91 5.92
CA ALA A 244 -8.21 -1.29 6.69
C ALA A 244 -7.75 -2.72 6.38
N ALA A 245 -8.68 -3.64 6.15
CA ALA A 245 -8.40 -5.06 5.93
C ALA A 245 -8.02 -5.38 4.49
N GLY A 246 -8.51 -4.59 3.50
CA GLY A 246 -8.21 -4.85 2.10
C GLY A 246 -8.80 -3.84 1.13
N THR A 247 -8.43 -3.93 -0.12
CA THR A 247 -9.05 -3.20 -1.23
C THR A 247 -9.92 -4.17 -2.02
N VAL A 248 -11.19 -3.83 -2.17
CA VAL A 248 -12.19 -4.64 -2.86
C VAL A 248 -12.59 -3.97 -4.16
N SER A 249 -12.63 -4.74 -5.24
CA SER A 249 -13.18 -4.26 -6.51
C SER A 249 -14.05 -5.33 -7.17
N VAL A 250 -15.10 -4.91 -7.86
CA VAL A 250 -15.94 -5.80 -8.67
C VAL A 250 -15.83 -5.37 -10.13
N HIS A 251 -15.45 -6.31 -10.96
CA HIS A 251 -15.32 -6.13 -12.41
C HIS A 251 -16.41 -6.92 -13.12
N SER A 252 -17.09 -6.26 -14.06
CA SER A 252 -18.09 -6.85 -14.95
C SER A 252 -17.52 -6.95 -16.35
N PHE A 253 -17.76 -8.08 -17.02
CA PHE A 253 -17.25 -8.41 -18.34
C PHE A 253 -18.37 -8.59 -19.35
N GLY A 254 -18.14 -8.18 -20.58
CA GLY A 254 -19.09 -8.33 -21.68
C GLY A 254 -20.39 -7.54 -21.41
N ARG A 255 -21.53 -8.25 -21.45
CA ARG A 255 -22.86 -7.66 -21.21
C ARG A 255 -23.26 -7.59 -19.72
N GLY A 256 -22.32 -7.86 -18.80
CA GLY A 256 -22.59 -7.78 -17.36
C GLY A 256 -22.93 -9.10 -16.68
N ASP A 257 -23.04 -10.21 -17.44
CA ASP A 257 -23.41 -11.52 -16.89
C ASP A 257 -22.25 -12.21 -16.16
N TYR A 258 -21.00 -11.87 -16.53
CA TYR A 258 -19.80 -12.38 -15.89
C TYR A 258 -19.16 -11.29 -15.02
N ARG A 259 -18.99 -11.60 -13.73
CA ARG A 259 -18.38 -10.69 -12.74
C ARG A 259 -17.25 -11.40 -11.99
N ILE A 260 -16.29 -10.61 -11.56
CA ILE A 260 -15.22 -11.07 -10.66
C ILE A 260 -15.11 -10.09 -9.51
N LEU A 261 -15.25 -10.56 -8.28
CA LEU A 261 -14.83 -9.86 -7.10
C LEU A 261 -13.33 -10.10 -6.91
N LYS A 262 -12.60 -9.01 -6.69
CA LYS A 262 -11.16 -9.03 -6.43
C LYS A 262 -10.88 -8.43 -5.06
N VAL A 263 -10.03 -9.09 -4.30
CA VAL A 263 -9.51 -8.60 -3.03
C VAL A 263 -8.00 -8.40 -3.16
N ASN A 264 -7.52 -7.21 -2.88
CA ASN A 264 -6.11 -6.83 -3.07
C ASN A 264 -5.57 -7.17 -4.48
N GLY A 265 -6.42 -7.01 -5.52
CA GLY A 265 -6.11 -7.30 -6.91
C GLY A 265 -6.24 -8.77 -7.33
N GLY A 266 -6.29 -9.72 -6.39
CA GLY A 266 -6.54 -11.14 -6.64
C GLY A 266 -8.01 -11.43 -6.98
N GLY A 267 -8.28 -12.25 -8.00
CA GLY A 267 -9.63 -12.66 -8.35
C GLY A 267 -10.11 -13.77 -7.41
N GLU A 268 -11.08 -13.45 -6.54
CA GLU A 268 -11.56 -14.38 -5.50
C GLU A 268 -12.90 -15.04 -5.87
N VAL A 269 -13.83 -14.29 -6.47
CA VAL A 269 -15.19 -14.79 -6.74
C VAL A 269 -15.58 -14.50 -8.20
N PRO A 270 -15.14 -15.34 -9.15
CA PRO A 270 -15.65 -15.31 -10.51
C PRO A 270 -17.05 -15.93 -10.59
N THR A 271 -17.91 -15.42 -11.49
CA THR A 271 -19.28 -15.92 -11.70
C THR A 271 -19.41 -16.78 -12.96
N ASP A 272 -18.33 -17.39 -13.43
CA ASP A 272 -18.43 -18.43 -14.46
C ASP A 272 -19.10 -19.70 -13.91
N PHE A 273 -19.60 -20.53 -14.83
CA PHE A 273 -20.36 -21.72 -14.46
C PHE A 273 -19.60 -22.67 -13.52
N SER A 274 -18.33 -22.91 -13.77
CA SER A 274 -17.49 -23.81 -12.95
C SER A 274 -17.30 -23.26 -11.53
N SER A 275 -16.99 -21.97 -11.41
CA SER A 275 -16.80 -21.31 -10.14
C SER A 275 -18.07 -21.25 -9.30
N LEU A 276 -19.21 -20.91 -9.93
CA LEU A 276 -20.52 -20.95 -9.26
C LEU A 276 -20.88 -22.35 -8.77
N GLN A 277 -20.60 -23.38 -9.55
CA GLN A 277 -20.80 -24.76 -9.11
C GLN A 277 -19.91 -25.12 -7.92
N THR A 278 -18.65 -24.71 -7.94
CA THR A 278 -17.72 -24.93 -6.83
C THR A 278 -18.22 -24.28 -5.55
N PHE A 279 -18.63 -23.01 -5.59
CA PHE A 279 -19.14 -22.31 -4.41
C PHE A 279 -20.44 -22.95 -3.87
N ARG A 280 -21.34 -23.37 -4.75
CA ARG A 280 -22.54 -24.12 -4.35
C ARG A 280 -22.19 -25.48 -3.75
N LEU A 281 -21.23 -26.19 -4.31
CA LEU A 281 -20.79 -27.48 -3.82
C LEU A 281 -20.15 -27.35 -2.42
N LEU A 282 -19.36 -26.31 -2.17
CA LEU A 282 -18.82 -26.01 -0.85
C LEU A 282 -19.91 -25.83 0.22
N GLY A 283 -21.04 -25.22 -0.14
CA GLY A 283 -22.20 -25.12 0.75
C GLY A 283 -23.01 -26.43 0.86
N THR A 284 -23.20 -27.14 -0.26
CA THR A 284 -24.03 -28.36 -0.33
C THR A 284 -23.41 -29.53 0.40
N LEU A 285 -22.14 -29.84 0.16
CA LEU A 285 -21.51 -31.07 0.65
C LEU A 285 -21.59 -31.23 2.15
N PRO A 286 -21.19 -30.21 3.00
CA PRO A 286 -21.28 -30.38 4.45
C PRO A 286 -22.74 -30.53 4.93
N MET A 287 -23.69 -29.83 4.27
CA MET A 287 -25.11 -29.90 4.66
C MET A 287 -25.76 -31.24 4.34
N VAL A 288 -25.32 -31.91 3.26
CA VAL A 288 -25.85 -33.24 2.88
C VAL A 288 -25.18 -34.37 3.65
N VAL A 289 -23.88 -34.22 3.94
CA VAL A 289 -23.13 -35.29 4.63
C VAL A 289 -23.41 -35.31 6.14
N HIS A 290 -23.68 -34.15 6.74
CA HIS A 290 -23.99 -34.09 8.18
C HIS A 290 -25.40 -34.64 8.48
N PRO A 291 -25.56 -35.54 9.44
CA PRO A 291 -26.85 -36.19 9.69
C PRO A 291 -27.98 -35.27 10.15
N ASP A 292 -27.65 -34.18 10.83
CA ASP A 292 -28.60 -33.18 11.35
C ASP A 292 -27.96 -31.81 11.44
N PRO A 293 -27.82 -31.05 10.32
CA PRO A 293 -27.10 -29.79 10.25
C PRO A 293 -27.95 -28.63 10.79
N LYS A 294 -28.09 -28.51 12.09
CA LYS A 294 -28.88 -27.46 12.74
C LYS A 294 -28.17 -26.12 12.86
N GLU A 295 -26.85 -26.13 12.96
CA GLU A 295 -26.00 -24.96 13.07
C GLU A 295 -24.90 -25.01 12.01
N ALA A 296 -24.65 -23.92 11.35
CA ALA A 296 -23.62 -23.80 10.32
C ALA A 296 -22.75 -22.57 10.52
N LEU A 297 -21.46 -22.70 10.30
CA LEU A 297 -20.50 -21.59 10.24
C LEU A 297 -19.93 -21.50 8.83
N VAL A 298 -20.08 -20.34 8.23
CA VAL A 298 -19.45 -20.01 6.94
C VAL A 298 -18.31 -19.03 7.20
N ILE A 299 -17.10 -19.42 6.86
CA ILE A 299 -15.90 -18.58 6.96
C ILE A 299 -15.61 -18.02 5.58
N ALA A 300 -15.52 -16.72 5.47
CA ALA A 300 -15.49 -15.88 4.28
C ALA A 300 -16.86 -15.75 3.58
N PHE A 301 -17.33 -14.51 3.48
CA PHE A 301 -18.59 -14.20 2.77
C PHE A 301 -18.41 -14.34 1.26
N GLY A 302 -17.29 -13.80 0.74
CA GLY A 302 -17.01 -13.76 -0.70
C GLY A 302 -18.13 -13.06 -1.48
N GLY A 303 -18.74 -13.77 -2.46
CA GLY A 303 -19.93 -13.29 -3.18
C GLY A 303 -21.26 -13.66 -2.52
N GLY A 304 -21.25 -14.28 -1.33
CA GLY A 304 -22.43 -14.76 -0.63
C GLY A 304 -23.07 -16.05 -1.22
N ILE A 305 -22.45 -16.65 -2.24
CA ILE A 305 -23.04 -17.80 -2.97
C ILE A 305 -23.05 -19.07 -2.10
N THR A 306 -21.94 -19.35 -1.41
CA THR A 306 -21.85 -20.47 -0.47
C THR A 306 -22.81 -20.28 0.70
N LEU A 307 -22.88 -19.10 1.26
CA LEU A 307 -23.79 -18.75 2.36
C LEU A 307 -25.26 -18.93 1.95
N ALA A 308 -25.66 -18.42 0.78
CA ALA A 308 -27.01 -18.59 0.24
C ALA A 308 -27.34 -20.09 -0.01
N THR A 309 -26.35 -20.88 -0.39
CA THR A 309 -26.52 -22.32 -0.57
C THR A 309 -26.76 -23.03 0.77
N VAL A 310 -25.99 -22.70 1.81
CA VAL A 310 -26.18 -23.24 3.17
C VAL A 310 -27.56 -22.85 3.70
N GLU A 311 -27.98 -21.58 3.51
CA GLU A 311 -29.30 -21.11 3.93
C GLU A 311 -30.44 -21.91 3.32
N ALA A 312 -30.31 -22.32 2.04
CA ALA A 312 -31.33 -23.10 1.33
C ALA A 312 -31.63 -24.48 1.98
N TYR A 313 -30.71 -25.01 2.79
CA TYR A 313 -30.91 -26.25 3.56
C TYR A 313 -31.68 -26.03 4.87
N GLY A 314 -31.91 -24.77 5.29
CA GLY A 314 -32.73 -24.42 6.44
C GLY A 314 -32.13 -24.77 7.81
N PRO A 315 -30.85 -24.59 8.07
CA PRO A 315 -30.32 -24.75 9.42
C PRO A 315 -30.97 -23.74 10.37
N LYS A 316 -31.03 -24.06 11.67
CA LYS A 316 -31.66 -23.17 12.68
C LYS A 316 -30.84 -21.91 12.92
N ARG A 317 -29.54 -22.01 12.74
CA ARG A 317 -28.59 -20.90 12.91
C ARG A 317 -27.49 -20.97 11.86
N ILE A 318 -27.16 -19.81 11.31
CA ILE A 318 -26.02 -19.65 10.42
C ILE A 318 -25.20 -18.46 10.92
N ASP A 319 -23.94 -18.70 11.22
CA ASP A 319 -22.96 -17.66 11.47
C ASP A 319 -22.09 -17.49 10.23
N CYS A 320 -21.87 -16.26 9.80
CA CYS A 320 -20.94 -15.94 8.72
C CYS A 320 -19.87 -14.97 9.24
N VAL A 321 -18.59 -15.28 8.97
CA VAL A 321 -17.46 -14.46 9.41
C VAL A 321 -16.72 -13.97 8.17
N GLU A 322 -16.59 -12.65 8.04
CA GLU A 322 -15.81 -12.00 6.99
C GLU A 322 -14.81 -11.03 7.63
N VAL A 323 -13.56 -11.04 7.13
CA VAL A 323 -12.47 -10.20 7.66
C VAL A 323 -12.47 -8.81 7.00
N VAL A 324 -12.96 -8.73 5.75
CA VAL A 324 -12.98 -7.51 4.93
C VAL A 324 -14.42 -7.03 4.80
N PRO A 325 -14.87 -6.04 5.58
CA PRO A 325 -16.26 -5.53 5.54
C PRO A 325 -16.71 -5.15 4.13
N ALA A 326 -15.85 -4.50 3.35
CA ALA A 326 -16.14 -4.12 1.97
C ALA A 326 -16.51 -5.30 1.04
N VAL A 327 -16.14 -6.54 1.40
CA VAL A 327 -16.56 -7.76 0.66
C VAL A 327 -18.04 -8.02 0.86
N VAL A 328 -18.58 -7.76 2.06
CA VAL A 328 -20.02 -7.91 2.35
C VAL A 328 -20.80 -6.87 1.57
N ASP A 329 -20.33 -5.62 1.57
CA ASP A 329 -20.96 -4.52 0.82
C ASP A 329 -20.95 -4.80 -0.70
N ALA A 330 -19.88 -5.42 -1.20
CA ALA A 330 -19.81 -5.86 -2.59
C ALA A 330 -20.78 -7.00 -2.93
N GLY A 331 -21.38 -7.68 -1.95
CA GLY A 331 -22.35 -8.76 -2.12
C GLY A 331 -23.56 -8.38 -2.96
N VAL A 332 -23.95 -7.11 -2.97
CA VAL A 332 -25.07 -6.57 -3.79
C VAL A 332 -24.85 -6.82 -5.28
N TYR A 333 -23.61 -6.82 -5.74
CA TYR A 333 -23.27 -7.05 -7.14
C TYR A 333 -23.38 -8.51 -7.55
N PHE A 334 -23.65 -9.43 -6.62
CA PHE A 334 -23.84 -10.87 -6.84
C PHE A 334 -25.25 -11.32 -6.52
N ALA A 335 -26.22 -10.40 -6.42
CA ALA A 335 -27.61 -10.65 -6.04
C ALA A 335 -28.26 -11.77 -6.88
N ASP A 336 -27.92 -11.87 -8.17
CA ASP A 336 -28.42 -12.87 -9.10
C ASP A 336 -27.97 -14.30 -8.75
N HIS A 337 -26.93 -14.45 -7.92
CA HIS A 337 -26.30 -15.71 -7.59
C HIS A 337 -26.35 -16.08 -6.10
N ASN A 338 -26.58 -15.08 -5.23
CA ASN A 338 -26.55 -15.24 -3.77
C ASN A 338 -27.91 -15.08 -3.09
N ASN A 339 -29.03 -15.02 -3.85
CA ASN A 339 -30.39 -14.85 -3.33
C ASN A 339 -30.53 -13.65 -2.39
N ARG A 340 -29.75 -12.59 -2.58
CA ARG A 340 -29.68 -11.40 -1.74
C ARG A 340 -29.42 -11.70 -0.26
N VAL A 341 -28.61 -12.72 0.02
CA VAL A 341 -28.28 -13.14 1.39
C VAL A 341 -27.66 -12.01 2.23
N TYR A 342 -26.96 -11.07 1.59
CA TYR A 342 -26.36 -9.91 2.23
C TYR A 342 -27.39 -9.01 2.93
N GLU A 343 -28.64 -8.93 2.45
CA GLU A 343 -29.70 -8.15 3.09
C GLU A 343 -30.10 -8.71 4.46
N ARG A 344 -29.84 -9.98 4.70
CA ARG A 344 -30.20 -10.69 5.94
C ARG A 344 -29.05 -10.78 6.94
N PHE A 345 -27.81 -10.84 6.47
CA PHE A 345 -26.61 -11.05 7.28
C PHE A 345 -25.75 -9.80 7.46
N GLY A 346 -25.96 -8.74 6.70
CA GLY A 346 -25.20 -7.50 6.78
C GLY A 346 -25.66 -6.50 7.84
N GLN A 347 -26.54 -6.87 8.77
CA GLN A 347 -27.14 -5.99 9.78
C GLN A 347 -26.75 -6.39 11.23
N GLY A 348 -25.66 -7.13 11.42
CA GLY A 348 -25.20 -7.61 12.72
C GLY A 348 -24.01 -6.83 13.26
#